data_15f7559e46cb2cb9ca6346e9db565d5e
#
_entry.id   15f7559e46cb2cb9ca6346e9db565d5e
#
_cell.length_a   1.000
_cell.length_b   1.000
_cell.length_c   1.000
_cell.angle_alpha   90.00
_cell.angle_beta   90.00
_cell.angle_gamma   90.00
#
_symmetry.space_group_name_H-M   'P 1'
#
loop_
_entity.id
_entity.type
_entity.pdbx_description
1 polymer ?
#
loop_
_entity_poly.entity_id
_entity_poly.type
_entity_poly.pdbx_seq_one_letter_code
_entity_poly.pdbx_strand_id
1 'polypeptide(L)'
;NPQSGAKALNALQKYAIDSTRLGIPILFAEECPHGHMAIGTTVFPTSLAQASTWDKELMYKMGETIALEARLQGANIGYGPVLDIAREPRWSRMEETFGEDPVLTSTLGVAFMKGMQGEVQNDGKHLFSTLKHFAAYGIPESGHNGARANIGMRQLFSDYLHPFKKAVEAGAGTIMTSYNSIDGVPCTANKYLLS
;
A
#
# COMPACT_ATOMS: atom_id res chain seq x y z
N ASN A 1 -15.72 16.40 -8.17
CA ASN A 1 -15.16 16.46 -9.52
C ASN A 1 -13.64 16.54 -9.37
N PRO A 2 -12.85 15.78 -10.13
CA PRO A 2 -11.37 15.69 -10.00
C PRO A 2 -10.66 17.05 -10.02
N GLN A 3 -11.10 17.95 -10.89
CA GLN A 3 -10.52 19.31 -10.99
C GLN A 3 -10.74 20.14 -9.72
N SER A 4 -11.87 19.96 -9.04
CA SER A 4 -12.14 20.67 -7.77
C SER A 4 -11.25 20.13 -6.66
N GLY A 5 -11.00 18.81 -6.62
CA GLY A 5 -10.09 18.17 -5.69
C GLY A 5 -8.66 18.72 -5.83
N ALA A 6 -8.10 18.66 -7.03
CA ALA A 6 -6.76 19.19 -7.32
C ALA A 6 -6.61 20.68 -6.93
N LYS A 7 -7.61 21.52 -7.23
CA LYS A 7 -7.60 22.94 -6.84
C LYS A 7 -7.60 23.12 -5.31
N ALA A 8 -8.40 22.31 -4.59
CA ALA A 8 -8.46 22.38 -3.13
C ALA A 8 -7.13 21.96 -2.50
N LEU A 9 -6.54 20.86 -2.97
CA LEU A 9 -5.23 20.39 -2.47
C LEU A 9 -4.11 21.39 -2.78
N ASN A 10 -4.12 22.01 -3.96
CA ASN A 10 -3.17 23.07 -4.30
C ASN A 10 -3.32 24.31 -3.39
N ALA A 11 -4.55 24.68 -3.02
CA ALA A 11 -4.80 25.78 -2.10
C ALA A 11 -4.28 25.45 -0.69
N LEU A 12 -4.50 24.23 -0.19
CA LEU A 12 -3.96 23.75 1.08
C LEU A 12 -2.43 23.71 1.07
N GLN A 13 -1.83 23.23 -0.03
CA GLN A 13 -0.38 23.22 -0.20
C GLN A 13 0.22 24.62 -0.14
N LYS A 14 -0.39 25.56 -0.86
CA LYS A 14 0.02 26.96 -0.83
C LYS A 14 -0.09 27.55 0.57
N TYR A 15 -1.19 27.29 1.27
CA TYR A 15 -1.35 27.73 2.66
C TYR A 15 -0.28 27.16 3.58
N ALA A 16 0.03 25.85 3.46
CA ALA A 16 1.06 25.20 4.26
C ALA A 16 2.44 25.83 4.06
N ILE A 17 2.80 26.15 2.82
CA ILE A 17 4.10 26.73 2.48
C ILE A 17 4.17 28.21 2.87
N ASP A 18 3.17 29.01 2.50
CA ASP A 18 3.23 30.47 2.59
C ASP A 18 2.77 31.02 3.93
N SER A 19 1.91 30.29 4.67
CA SER A 19 1.19 30.81 5.82
C SER A 19 1.46 30.07 7.13
N THR A 20 2.32 29.05 7.14
CA THR A 20 2.73 28.36 8.37
C THR A 20 4.13 28.74 8.81
N ARG A 21 4.41 28.58 10.11
CA ARG A 21 5.71 28.97 10.71
C ARG A 21 6.92 28.29 10.06
N LEU A 22 6.78 27.06 9.61
CA LEU A 22 7.89 26.26 9.08
C LEU A 22 7.88 26.16 7.54
N GLY A 23 6.78 26.49 6.88
CA GLY A 23 6.66 26.38 5.42
C GLY A 23 6.82 24.95 4.87
N ILE A 24 6.51 23.94 5.69
CA ILE A 24 6.69 22.54 5.29
C ILE A 24 5.54 22.11 4.38
N PRO A 25 5.83 21.60 3.17
CA PRO A 25 4.80 21.07 2.28
C PRO A 25 4.05 19.87 2.89
N ILE A 26 2.78 19.72 2.52
CA ILE A 26 1.98 18.56 2.90
C ILE A 26 2.24 17.42 1.91
N LEU A 27 2.40 16.21 2.42
CA LEU A 27 2.37 14.97 1.63
C LEU A 27 0.95 14.43 1.64
N PHE A 28 0.19 14.70 0.58
CA PHE A 28 -1.16 14.19 0.43
C PHE A 28 -1.12 12.70 0.08
N ALA A 29 -1.85 11.90 0.85
CA ALA A 29 -1.92 10.46 0.70
C ALA A 29 -3.33 10.02 0.31
N GLU A 30 -3.44 9.04 -0.59
CA GLU A 30 -4.70 8.53 -1.12
C GLU A 30 -4.71 7.01 -1.15
N GLU A 31 -5.90 6.41 -1.03
CA GLU A 31 -6.08 4.96 -1.16
C GLU A 31 -5.95 4.52 -2.62
N CYS A 32 -5.05 3.58 -2.88
CA CYS A 32 -4.71 3.13 -4.22
C CYS A 32 -4.55 1.59 -4.34
N PRO A 33 -5.35 0.75 -3.68
CA PRO A 33 -5.13 -0.70 -3.69
C PRO A 33 -5.50 -1.34 -5.05
N HIS A 34 -6.53 -0.84 -5.73
CA HIS A 34 -6.99 -1.30 -7.04
C HIS A 34 -7.64 -0.17 -7.86
N GLY A 35 -7.04 0.99 -7.82
CA GLY A 35 -7.47 2.24 -8.42
C GLY A 35 -7.31 3.37 -7.41
N HIS A 36 -7.23 4.60 -7.88
CA HIS A 36 -7.37 5.75 -7.00
C HIS A 36 -8.81 5.84 -6.53
N MET A 37 -9.04 5.74 -5.22
CA MET A 37 -10.39 5.62 -4.64
C MET A 37 -11.12 6.97 -4.60
N ALA A 38 -11.24 7.61 -5.76
CA ALA A 38 -11.88 8.91 -5.91
C ALA A 38 -12.87 8.95 -7.08
N ILE A 39 -13.75 9.95 -7.07
CA ILE A 39 -14.76 10.13 -8.14
C ILE A 39 -14.07 10.47 -9.46
N GLY A 40 -14.44 9.74 -10.53
CA GLY A 40 -13.97 10.00 -11.90
C GLY A 40 -12.65 9.33 -12.24
N THR A 41 -12.21 8.37 -11.45
CA THR A 41 -11.02 7.54 -11.69
C THR A 41 -11.40 6.13 -12.13
N THR A 42 -10.42 5.39 -12.64
CA THR A 42 -10.60 4.01 -13.05
C THR A 42 -10.66 3.07 -11.85
N VAL A 43 -11.70 2.23 -11.81
CA VAL A 43 -11.81 1.14 -10.85
C VAL A 43 -11.28 -0.14 -11.51
N PHE A 44 -10.15 -0.63 -11.02
CA PHE A 44 -9.59 -1.91 -11.43
C PHE A 44 -10.19 -3.07 -10.63
N PRO A 45 -10.08 -4.33 -11.11
CA PRO A 45 -10.44 -5.49 -10.31
C PRO A 45 -9.72 -5.51 -8.97
N THR A 46 -10.30 -6.16 -7.95
CA THR A 46 -9.63 -6.33 -6.64
C THR A 46 -8.32 -7.10 -6.79
N SER A 47 -7.40 -6.92 -5.83
CA SER A 47 -6.06 -7.51 -5.92
C SER A 47 -6.08 -9.04 -6.01
N LEU A 48 -7.06 -9.69 -5.39
CA LEU A 48 -7.24 -11.13 -5.53
C LEU A 48 -7.56 -11.56 -6.98
N ALA A 49 -8.40 -10.78 -7.66
CA ALA A 49 -8.69 -11.01 -9.09
C ALA A 49 -7.48 -10.67 -9.96
N GLN A 50 -6.74 -9.61 -9.63
CA GLN A 50 -5.49 -9.26 -10.30
C GLN A 50 -4.44 -10.39 -10.19
N ALA A 51 -4.32 -11.00 -9.01
CA ALA A 51 -3.41 -12.13 -8.76
C ALA A 51 -3.68 -13.32 -9.68
N SER A 52 -4.94 -13.53 -10.07
CA SER A 52 -5.32 -14.61 -11.00
C SER A 52 -4.72 -14.48 -12.40
N THR A 53 -4.20 -13.32 -12.76
CA THR A 53 -3.56 -13.09 -14.06
C THR A 53 -2.14 -13.67 -14.13
N TRP A 54 -1.44 -13.76 -12.99
CA TRP A 54 -0.02 -14.13 -12.91
C TRP A 54 0.90 -13.23 -13.74
N ASP A 55 0.44 -12.03 -14.12
CA ASP A 55 1.10 -11.13 -15.06
C ASP A 55 1.69 -9.90 -14.34
N LYS A 56 3.01 -9.96 -14.10
CA LYS A 56 3.73 -8.85 -13.46
C LYS A 56 3.82 -7.59 -14.33
N GLU A 57 3.79 -7.73 -15.66
CA GLU A 57 3.87 -6.57 -16.57
C GLU A 57 2.55 -5.81 -16.56
N LEU A 58 1.43 -6.55 -16.50
CA LEU A 58 0.12 -5.95 -16.31
C LEU A 58 0.02 -5.22 -14.98
N MET A 59 0.56 -5.79 -13.89
CA MET A 59 0.59 -5.14 -12.57
C MET A 59 1.41 -3.84 -12.60
N TYR A 60 2.55 -3.83 -13.27
CA TYR A 60 3.36 -2.62 -13.45
C TYR A 60 2.56 -1.52 -14.16
N LYS A 61 1.97 -1.82 -15.32
CA LYS A 61 1.17 -0.87 -16.11
C LYS A 61 -0.05 -0.34 -15.33
N MET A 62 -0.67 -1.21 -14.54
CA MET A 62 -1.78 -0.81 -13.68
C MET A 62 -1.30 0.18 -12.61
N GLY A 63 -0.16 -0.11 -11.96
CA GLY A 63 0.46 0.79 -11.00
C GLY A 63 0.75 2.18 -11.59
N GLU A 64 1.33 2.24 -12.80
CA GLU A 64 1.56 3.50 -13.52
C GLU A 64 0.26 4.28 -13.76
N THR A 65 -0.80 3.58 -14.18
CA THR A 65 -2.09 4.22 -14.47
C THR A 65 -2.72 4.80 -13.20
N ILE A 66 -2.72 4.03 -12.12
CA ILE A 66 -3.25 4.45 -10.81
C ILE A 66 -2.46 5.66 -10.28
N ALA A 67 -1.13 5.60 -10.36
CA ALA A 67 -0.28 6.70 -9.94
C ALA A 67 -0.57 7.98 -10.70
N LEU A 68 -0.68 7.90 -12.02
CA LEU A 68 -0.98 9.05 -12.87
C LEU A 68 -2.33 9.68 -12.51
N GLU A 69 -3.38 8.88 -12.36
CA GLU A 69 -4.71 9.37 -11.98
C GLU A 69 -4.71 10.07 -10.62
N ALA A 70 -4.09 9.46 -9.61
CA ALA A 70 -4.00 10.02 -8.28
C ALA A 70 -3.08 11.27 -8.24
N ARG A 71 -1.96 11.25 -8.97
CA ARG A 71 -1.04 12.39 -9.05
C ARG A 71 -1.69 13.61 -9.71
N LEU A 72 -2.47 13.42 -10.75
CA LEU A 72 -3.22 14.49 -11.42
C LEU A 72 -4.30 15.11 -10.52
N GLN A 73 -4.76 14.38 -9.50
CA GLN A 73 -5.67 14.91 -8.46
C GLN A 73 -4.95 15.52 -7.25
N GLY A 74 -3.62 15.47 -7.21
CA GLY A 74 -2.81 16.16 -6.21
C GLY A 74 -2.15 15.27 -5.15
N ALA A 75 -2.30 13.94 -5.23
CA ALA A 75 -1.65 13.00 -4.32
C ALA A 75 -0.12 12.99 -4.49
N ASN A 76 0.58 12.69 -3.40
CA ASN A 76 2.02 12.47 -3.35
C ASN A 76 2.35 11.03 -2.95
N ILE A 77 1.46 10.40 -2.17
CA ILE A 77 1.59 9.06 -1.64
C ILE A 77 0.34 8.26 -2.03
N GLY A 78 0.52 7.04 -2.49
CA GLY A 78 -0.55 6.08 -2.75
C GLY A 78 -0.47 4.89 -1.78
N TYR A 79 -1.54 4.60 -1.04
CA TYR A 79 -1.62 3.46 -0.15
C TYR A 79 -1.89 2.18 -0.95
N GLY A 80 -0.85 1.42 -1.17
CA GLY A 80 -0.78 0.19 -1.95
C GLY A 80 0.66 -0.09 -2.42
N PRO A 81 0.98 -1.34 -2.75
CA PRO A 81 0.13 -2.54 -2.73
C PRO A 81 -0.15 -3.09 -1.33
N VAL A 82 -1.20 -3.91 -1.22
CA VAL A 82 -1.47 -4.72 -0.03
C VAL A 82 -0.64 -6.00 -0.14
N LEU A 83 0.34 -6.14 0.76
CA LEU A 83 1.28 -7.27 0.78
C LEU A 83 0.96 -8.32 1.85
N ASP A 84 -0.24 -8.23 2.44
CA ASP A 84 -0.71 -9.18 3.42
C ASP A 84 -0.87 -10.57 2.79
N ILE A 85 -0.34 -11.58 3.47
CA ILE A 85 -0.55 -12.99 3.13
C ILE A 85 -1.85 -13.45 3.79
N ALA A 86 -2.90 -13.63 2.98
CA ALA A 86 -4.24 -13.93 3.45
C ALA A 86 -4.46 -15.44 3.58
N ARG A 87 -4.26 -15.96 4.79
CA ARG A 87 -4.52 -17.38 5.13
C ARG A 87 -5.73 -17.59 6.04
N GLU A 88 -6.43 -16.52 6.40
CA GLU A 88 -7.70 -16.57 7.14
C GLU A 88 -8.85 -16.15 6.21
N PRO A 89 -9.56 -17.10 5.60
CA PRO A 89 -10.57 -16.79 4.56
C PRO A 89 -11.79 -16.03 5.08
N ARG A 90 -12.02 -15.97 6.40
CA ARG A 90 -13.09 -15.17 7.01
C ARG A 90 -12.72 -13.71 7.21
N TRP A 91 -11.47 -13.36 6.97
CA TRP A 91 -11.02 -11.98 7.09
C TRP A 91 -11.66 -11.09 6.02
N SER A 92 -12.29 -10.00 6.46
CA SER A 92 -13.07 -9.10 5.60
C SER A 92 -12.27 -8.36 4.52
N ARG A 93 -10.92 -8.34 4.63
CA ARG A 93 -10.02 -7.65 3.70
C ARG A 93 -9.23 -8.60 2.80
N MET A 94 -9.63 -9.86 2.73
CA MET A 94 -8.96 -10.85 1.89
C MET A 94 -8.90 -10.43 0.42
N GLU A 95 -9.95 -9.80 -0.10
CA GLU A 95 -10.05 -9.33 -1.48
C GLU A 95 -9.00 -8.29 -1.88
N GLU A 96 -8.49 -7.54 -0.91
CA GLU A 96 -7.45 -6.52 -1.14
C GLU A 96 -6.07 -7.13 -1.37
N THR A 97 -5.88 -8.43 -1.08
CA THR A 97 -4.59 -9.12 -1.12
C THR A 97 -4.36 -9.85 -2.43
N PHE A 98 -3.09 -10.18 -2.72
CA PHE A 98 -2.73 -11.08 -3.83
C PHE A 98 -2.89 -12.57 -3.45
N GLY A 99 -3.50 -12.89 -2.31
CA GLY A 99 -3.77 -14.25 -1.85
C GLY A 99 -2.80 -14.75 -0.77
N GLU A 100 -2.60 -16.07 -0.72
CA GLU A 100 -1.89 -16.74 0.38
C GLU A 100 -0.42 -17.08 0.07
N ASP A 101 0.02 -16.93 -1.17
CA ASP A 101 1.38 -17.28 -1.59
C ASP A 101 2.36 -16.11 -1.45
N PRO A 102 3.43 -16.24 -0.64
CA PRO A 102 4.40 -15.16 -0.43
C PRO A 102 5.20 -14.80 -1.69
N VAL A 103 5.45 -15.75 -2.57
CA VAL A 103 6.25 -15.54 -3.80
C VAL A 103 5.42 -14.77 -4.83
N LEU A 104 4.17 -15.20 -5.05
CA LEU A 104 3.25 -14.51 -5.95
C LEU A 104 2.99 -13.09 -5.45
N THR A 105 2.66 -12.92 -4.17
CA THR A 105 2.45 -11.60 -3.55
C THR A 105 3.67 -10.70 -3.70
N SER A 106 4.88 -11.23 -3.48
CA SER A 106 6.12 -10.48 -3.67
C SER A 106 6.29 -10.04 -5.12
N THR A 107 6.08 -10.96 -6.06
CA THR A 107 6.32 -10.72 -7.49
C THR A 107 5.37 -9.66 -8.04
N LEU A 108 4.08 -9.81 -7.78
CA LEU A 108 3.05 -8.90 -8.28
C LEU A 108 3.08 -7.56 -7.52
N GLY A 109 3.25 -7.62 -6.19
CA GLY A 109 3.33 -6.42 -5.36
C GLY A 109 4.52 -5.54 -5.69
N VAL A 110 5.70 -6.12 -5.93
CA VAL A 110 6.89 -5.36 -6.37
C VAL A 110 6.67 -4.75 -7.74
N ALA A 111 6.05 -5.47 -8.67
CA ALA A 111 5.76 -4.93 -10.00
C ALA A 111 4.78 -3.75 -9.92
N PHE A 112 3.69 -3.90 -9.15
CA PHE A 112 2.73 -2.83 -8.90
C PHE A 112 3.39 -1.60 -8.26
N MET A 113 4.17 -1.80 -7.19
CA MET A 113 4.91 -0.74 -6.51
C MET A 113 5.83 0.03 -7.47
N LYS A 114 6.59 -0.71 -8.29
CA LYS A 114 7.48 -0.09 -9.29
C LYS A 114 6.71 0.73 -10.31
N GLY A 115 5.55 0.26 -10.76
CA GLY A 115 4.67 1.03 -11.62
C GLY A 115 4.19 2.32 -10.95
N MET A 116 3.80 2.25 -9.68
CA MET A 116 3.38 3.44 -8.93
C MET A 116 4.51 4.45 -8.72
N GLN A 117 5.72 3.99 -8.44
CA GLN A 117 6.86 4.87 -8.12
C GLN A 117 7.61 5.36 -9.35
N GLY A 118 7.55 4.62 -10.49
CA GLY A 118 8.35 4.90 -11.66
C GLY A 118 9.85 4.80 -11.39
N GLU A 119 10.65 5.16 -12.38
CA GLU A 119 12.12 5.20 -12.27
C GLU A 119 12.62 6.57 -11.77
N VAL A 120 11.88 7.63 -12.05
CA VAL A 120 12.22 9.01 -11.70
C VAL A 120 11.23 9.54 -10.68
N GLN A 121 11.71 9.80 -9.47
CA GLN A 121 10.87 10.39 -8.44
C GLN A 121 10.58 11.86 -8.72
N ASN A 122 9.36 12.30 -8.36
CA ASN A 122 8.90 13.68 -8.53
C ASN A 122 8.84 14.18 -9.99
N ASP A 123 8.56 13.28 -10.91
CA ASP A 123 8.38 13.59 -12.34
C ASP A 123 6.98 14.17 -12.67
N GLY A 124 6.13 14.31 -11.66
CA GLY A 124 4.76 14.80 -11.80
C GLY A 124 3.75 13.73 -12.24
N LYS A 125 4.15 12.47 -12.39
CA LYS A 125 3.32 11.35 -12.85
C LYS A 125 3.20 10.22 -11.84
N HIS A 126 4.22 10.04 -11.01
CA HIS A 126 4.35 8.93 -10.08
C HIS A 126 4.15 9.36 -8.62
N LEU A 127 3.92 8.39 -7.74
CA LEU A 127 3.66 8.53 -6.32
C LEU A 127 4.67 7.72 -5.51
N PHE A 128 4.90 8.10 -4.25
CA PHE A 128 5.46 7.14 -3.30
C PHE A 128 4.43 6.07 -2.99
N SER A 129 4.81 4.81 -3.20
CA SER A 129 3.99 3.65 -2.84
C SER A 129 4.14 3.36 -1.35
N THR A 130 3.02 3.10 -0.66
CA THR A 130 3.01 2.66 0.74
C THR A 130 2.66 1.19 0.82
N LEU A 131 3.65 0.38 1.15
CA LEU A 131 3.42 -1.05 1.41
C LEU A 131 2.53 -1.23 2.63
N LYS A 132 1.53 -2.09 2.57
CA LYS A 132 0.63 -2.33 3.70
C LYS A 132 0.14 -3.78 3.78
N HIS A 133 -0.17 -4.31 4.99
CA HIS A 133 -0.04 -3.70 6.31
C HIS A 133 1.03 -4.47 7.10
N PHE A 134 2.03 -3.80 7.61
CA PHE A 134 3.19 -4.43 8.26
C PHE A 134 2.92 -4.68 9.75
N ALA A 135 2.72 -5.97 10.19
CA ALA A 135 2.81 -7.19 9.42
C ALA A 135 1.84 -8.27 9.96
N ALA A 136 1.72 -9.38 9.20
CA ALA A 136 0.89 -10.54 9.56
C ALA A 136 -0.59 -10.22 9.80
N TYR A 137 -1.15 -9.27 9.04
CA TYR A 137 -2.52 -8.81 9.20
C TYR A 137 -3.55 -9.76 8.60
N GLY A 138 -3.17 -10.56 7.58
CA GLY A 138 -4.03 -11.49 6.86
C GLY A 138 -4.33 -12.82 7.58
N ILE A 139 -4.01 -12.93 8.89
CA ILE A 139 -4.30 -14.10 9.74
C ILE A 139 -4.90 -13.69 11.08
N PRO A 140 -5.90 -12.81 11.11
CA PRO A 140 -6.48 -12.39 12.36
C PRO A 140 -7.22 -13.54 13.04
N GLU A 141 -7.10 -13.65 14.34
CA GLU A 141 -7.82 -14.66 15.11
C GLU A 141 -9.33 -14.58 14.85
N SER A 142 -9.95 -15.74 14.57
CA SER A 142 -11.38 -15.86 14.26
C SER A 142 -11.87 -15.03 13.05
N GLY A 143 -10.98 -14.54 12.20
CA GLY A 143 -11.32 -13.70 11.05
C GLY A 143 -11.65 -12.24 11.39
N HIS A 144 -11.60 -11.84 12.66
CA HIS A 144 -11.93 -10.49 13.09
C HIS A 144 -10.85 -9.49 12.67
N ASN A 145 -11.24 -8.49 11.89
CA ASN A 145 -10.31 -7.46 11.41
C ASN A 145 -9.62 -6.73 12.59
N GLY A 146 -8.30 -6.72 12.58
CA GLY A 146 -7.49 -6.14 13.66
C GLY A 146 -7.22 -7.06 14.85
N ALA A 147 -7.80 -8.28 14.89
CA ALA A 147 -7.50 -9.24 15.93
C ALA A 147 -6.03 -9.69 15.88
N ARG A 148 -5.54 -10.23 16.99
CA ARG A 148 -4.15 -10.68 17.12
C ARG A 148 -3.80 -11.76 16.08
N ALA A 149 -2.53 -11.78 15.67
CA ALA A 149 -1.95 -12.84 14.89
C ALA A 149 -1.16 -13.79 15.81
N ASN A 150 -1.58 -15.04 15.85
CA ASN A 150 -0.89 -16.09 16.59
C ASN A 150 0.09 -16.80 15.65
N ILE A 151 1.36 -16.39 15.67
CA ILE A 151 2.37 -16.85 14.73
C ILE A 151 3.74 -16.95 15.39
N GLY A 152 4.47 -18.01 15.06
CA GLY A 152 5.85 -18.18 15.47
C GLY A 152 6.82 -17.38 14.59
N MET A 153 7.97 -17.00 15.16
CA MET A 153 8.99 -16.18 14.49
C MET A 153 9.44 -16.75 13.15
N ARG A 154 9.64 -18.07 13.06
CA ARG A 154 10.06 -18.72 11.81
C ARG A 154 9.07 -18.43 10.67
N GLN A 155 7.78 -18.64 10.92
CA GLN A 155 6.75 -18.43 9.93
C GLN A 155 6.55 -16.93 9.63
N LEU A 156 6.68 -16.07 10.63
CA LEU A 156 6.66 -14.63 10.44
C LEU A 156 7.72 -14.22 9.38
N PHE A 157 8.96 -14.68 9.54
CA PHE A 157 10.04 -14.33 8.60
C PHE A 157 9.90 -14.98 7.24
N SER A 158 9.54 -16.27 7.18
CA SER A 158 9.51 -17.01 5.91
C SER A 158 8.34 -16.57 5.01
N ASP A 159 7.21 -16.21 5.60
CA ASP A 159 5.97 -16.00 4.85
C ASP A 159 5.52 -14.53 4.88
N TYR A 160 5.32 -13.97 6.07
CA TYR A 160 4.62 -12.70 6.22
C TYR A 160 5.52 -11.47 6.06
N LEU A 161 6.80 -11.57 6.40
CA LEU A 161 7.77 -10.49 6.15
C LEU A 161 8.42 -10.58 4.77
N HIS A 162 8.34 -11.73 4.11
CA HIS A 162 8.99 -11.96 2.82
C HIS A 162 8.56 -10.95 1.73
N PRO A 163 7.26 -10.67 1.49
CA PRO A 163 6.85 -9.70 0.50
C PRO A 163 7.33 -8.27 0.81
N PHE A 164 7.30 -7.87 2.07
CA PHE A 164 7.80 -6.57 2.50
C PHE A 164 9.31 -6.44 2.27
N LYS A 165 10.08 -7.47 2.65
CA LYS A 165 11.51 -7.51 2.38
C LYS A 165 11.81 -7.33 0.90
N LYS A 166 11.12 -8.06 0.02
CA LYS A 166 11.30 -7.96 -1.43
C LYS A 166 10.96 -6.56 -1.96
N ALA A 167 9.92 -5.94 -1.46
CA ALA A 167 9.54 -4.61 -1.87
C ALA A 167 10.51 -3.53 -1.34
N VAL A 168 11.02 -3.66 -0.12
CA VAL A 168 12.06 -2.76 0.42
C VAL A 168 13.36 -2.89 -0.38
N GLU A 169 13.81 -4.13 -0.66
CA GLU A 169 14.97 -4.38 -1.51
C GLU A 169 14.80 -3.79 -2.93
N ALA A 170 13.56 -3.67 -3.41
CA ALA A 170 13.22 -3.07 -4.70
C ALA A 170 13.01 -1.54 -4.65
N GLY A 171 13.19 -0.90 -3.50
CA GLY A 171 13.16 0.56 -3.35
C GLY A 171 11.82 1.15 -2.91
N ALA A 172 11.02 0.44 -2.11
CA ALA A 172 9.77 0.96 -1.55
C ALA A 172 9.99 2.27 -0.78
N GLY A 173 9.11 3.24 -1.00
CA GLY A 173 9.23 4.58 -0.39
C GLY A 173 8.73 4.64 1.05
N THR A 174 7.60 3.99 1.34
CA THR A 174 6.94 4.05 2.65
C THR A 174 6.28 2.72 3.04
N ILE A 175 6.06 2.53 4.34
CA ILE A 175 5.40 1.34 4.90
C ILE A 175 4.36 1.78 5.93
N MET A 176 3.18 1.16 5.89
CA MET A 176 2.12 1.32 6.87
C MET A 176 2.10 0.13 7.83
N THR A 177 2.13 0.40 9.12
CA THR A 177 1.98 -0.64 10.16
C THR A 177 0.55 -1.16 10.20
N SER A 178 0.38 -2.41 10.63
CA SER A 178 -0.93 -3.06 10.76
C SER A 178 -1.61 -2.80 12.10
N TYR A 179 -2.92 -3.04 12.16
CA TYR A 179 -3.73 -2.82 13.37
C TYR A 179 -3.62 -3.94 14.42
N ASN A 180 -3.24 -5.15 13.99
CA ASN A 180 -3.15 -6.31 14.87
C ASN A 180 -1.95 -6.25 15.82
N SER A 181 -1.92 -7.18 16.74
CA SER A 181 -0.74 -7.50 17.55
C SER A 181 -0.12 -8.84 17.12
N ILE A 182 1.18 -8.97 17.33
CA ILE A 182 1.92 -10.23 17.21
C ILE A 182 2.48 -10.56 18.59
N ASP A 183 2.20 -11.77 19.07
CA ASP A 183 2.61 -12.20 20.41
C ASP A 183 2.25 -11.19 21.51
N GLY A 184 1.05 -10.64 21.45
CA GLY A 184 0.52 -9.67 22.40
C GLY A 184 1.04 -8.24 22.26
N VAL A 185 2.02 -7.97 21.36
CA VAL A 185 2.58 -6.64 21.13
C VAL A 185 1.93 -6.01 19.90
N PRO A 186 1.23 -4.84 20.01
CA PRO A 186 0.69 -4.13 18.85
C PRO A 186 1.78 -3.83 17.82
N CYS A 187 1.50 -4.07 16.54
CA CYS A 187 2.49 -3.86 15.47
C CYS A 187 3.01 -2.42 15.43
N THR A 188 2.16 -1.43 15.72
CA THR A 188 2.52 0.00 15.79
C THR A 188 3.44 0.36 16.95
N ALA A 189 3.54 -0.50 17.97
CA ALA A 189 4.40 -0.32 19.15
C ALA A 189 5.48 -1.40 19.26
N ASN A 190 5.60 -2.25 18.24
CA ASN A 190 6.53 -3.37 18.26
C ASN A 190 7.93 -2.90 17.83
N LYS A 191 8.76 -2.63 18.83
CA LYS A 191 10.15 -2.18 18.60
C LYS A 191 10.94 -3.16 17.74
N TYR A 192 10.72 -4.46 17.91
CA TYR A 192 11.43 -5.49 17.14
C TYR A 192 11.11 -5.44 15.63
N LEU A 193 9.87 -5.08 15.27
CA LEU A 193 9.47 -4.94 13.87
C LEU A 193 9.91 -3.60 13.26
N LEU A 194 10.05 -2.55 14.08
CA LEU A 194 10.19 -1.17 13.61
C LEU A 194 11.61 -0.59 13.78
N SER A 195 12.59 -1.39 14.25
CA SER A 195 13.96 -0.92 14.49
C SER A 195 15.02 -1.63 13.66
#